data_d26fe0f028670db4480b88281f146ed5
#
_entry.id   d26fe0f028670db4480b88281f146ed5
#
_cell.length_a   1.000
_cell.length_b   1.000
_cell.length_c   1.000
_cell.angle_alpha   90.00
_cell.angle_beta   90.00
_cell.angle_gamma   90.00
#
_symmetry.space_group_name_H-M   'P 1'
#
loop_
_entity.id
_entity.type
_entity.pdbx_description
1 polymer ?
#
loop_
_entity_poly.entity_id
_entity_poly.type
_entity_poly.pdbx_seq_one_letter_code
_entity_poly.pdbx_strand_id
1 'polypeptide(L)'
;MSRILESMLDGVKSVAILGHIRPDGDCLGSTLGLYNYLGNKYPGIHARVYLEEAAEKFAYLKGFDEIRHEPDDRVYDLCVCLDSGDMGRLGKFSCYFERARDSICLDHHVTNTRYASANLVVADASSTCEVLYGQLDEAYIDRTVAECLYTGLIHDTGVFKYSCTSAKT
;
A
#
# COMPACT_ATOMS: atom_id res chain seq x y z
N MET A 1 -10.99 -10.14 -13.02
CA MET A 1 -9.80 -10.75 -12.38
C MET A 1 -10.13 -11.05 -10.92
N SER A 2 -9.64 -12.15 -10.36
CA SER A 2 -9.80 -12.42 -8.92
C SER A 2 -9.07 -11.33 -8.14
N ARG A 3 -9.75 -10.68 -7.19
CA ARG A 3 -9.14 -9.69 -6.30
C ARG A 3 -8.46 -10.42 -5.15
N ILE A 4 -7.17 -10.72 -5.33
CA ILE A 4 -6.39 -11.48 -4.34
C ILE A 4 -6.38 -10.78 -2.98
N LEU A 5 -6.32 -9.45 -2.94
CA LEU A 5 -6.36 -8.67 -1.70
C LEU A 5 -7.67 -8.92 -0.93
N GLU A 6 -8.82 -8.93 -1.59
CA GLU A 6 -10.10 -9.20 -0.94
C GLU A 6 -10.16 -10.61 -0.34
N SER A 7 -9.62 -11.61 -1.05
CA SER A 7 -9.56 -12.98 -0.52
C SER A 7 -8.66 -13.10 0.72
N MET A 8 -7.61 -12.29 0.80
CA MET A 8 -6.71 -12.25 1.97
C MET A 8 -7.30 -11.50 3.16
N LEU A 9 -8.31 -10.63 2.93
CA LEU A 9 -9.00 -9.89 3.99
C LEU A 9 -10.14 -10.67 4.65
N ASP A 10 -10.52 -11.84 4.12
CA ASP A 10 -11.60 -12.63 4.68
C ASP A 10 -11.25 -13.16 6.09
N GLY A 11 -12.10 -12.86 7.05
CA GLY A 11 -11.92 -13.22 8.47
C GLY A 11 -10.82 -12.44 9.21
N VAL A 12 -10.13 -11.50 8.55
CA VAL A 12 -9.08 -10.65 9.14
C VAL A 12 -9.69 -9.58 10.04
N LYS A 13 -9.10 -9.35 11.21
CA LYS A 13 -9.51 -8.32 12.17
C LYS A 13 -8.49 -7.20 12.31
N SER A 14 -7.24 -7.46 11.99
CA SER A 14 -6.16 -6.49 12.15
C SER A 14 -5.18 -6.54 10.99
N VAL A 15 -4.81 -5.35 10.46
CA VAL A 15 -3.93 -5.19 9.30
C VAL A 15 -2.81 -4.22 9.60
N ALA A 16 -1.55 -4.66 9.43
CA ALA A 16 -0.41 -3.75 9.30
C ALA A 16 -0.22 -3.41 7.81
N ILE A 17 -0.16 -2.12 7.50
CA ILE A 17 0.12 -1.61 6.15
C ILE A 17 1.51 -1.02 6.16
N LEU A 18 2.40 -1.58 5.36
CA LEU A 18 3.82 -1.21 5.28
C LEU A 18 4.16 -0.73 3.87
N GLY A 19 5.10 0.19 3.79
CA GLY A 19 5.74 0.60 2.55
C GLY A 19 7.27 0.63 2.70
N HIS A 20 7.95 1.18 1.71
CA HIS A 20 9.41 1.20 1.73
C HIS A 20 9.99 2.34 2.58
N ILE A 21 11.25 2.18 3.03
CA ILE A 21 12.06 3.23 3.65
C ILE A 21 12.14 4.47 2.76
N ARG A 22 12.16 5.68 3.37
CA ARG A 22 12.13 6.96 2.65
C ARG A 22 10.92 7.04 1.70
N PRO A 23 9.69 6.99 2.25
CA PRO A 23 8.48 6.89 1.46
C PRO A 23 8.33 8.08 0.50
N ASP A 24 8.00 7.77 -0.72
CA ASP A 24 7.70 8.75 -1.79
C ASP A 24 6.19 8.85 -2.05
N GLY A 25 5.79 9.46 -3.17
CA GLY A 25 4.39 9.68 -3.46
C GLY A 25 3.61 8.42 -3.77
N ASP A 26 4.23 7.38 -4.38
CA ASP A 26 3.53 6.12 -4.66
C ASP A 26 3.41 5.25 -3.41
N CYS A 27 4.48 5.21 -2.61
CA CYS A 27 4.44 4.54 -1.31
C CYS A 27 3.37 5.13 -0.38
N LEU A 28 3.30 6.45 -0.26
CA LEU A 28 2.28 7.13 0.55
C LEU A 28 0.88 6.98 -0.04
N GLY A 29 0.75 7.18 -1.34
CA GLY A 29 -0.53 7.06 -2.06
C GLY A 29 -1.14 5.68 -1.94
N SER A 30 -0.34 4.62 -2.12
CA SER A 30 -0.81 3.25 -2.01
C SER A 30 -1.13 2.84 -0.56
N THR A 31 -0.27 3.18 0.41
CA THR A 31 -0.49 2.81 1.82
C THR A 31 -1.68 3.56 2.43
N LEU A 32 -1.77 4.87 2.26
CA LEU A 32 -2.90 5.67 2.75
C LEU A 32 -4.19 5.42 1.95
N GLY A 33 -4.07 5.15 0.65
CA GLY A 33 -5.20 4.74 -0.19
C GLY A 33 -5.84 3.45 0.33
N LEU A 34 -5.03 2.43 0.62
CA LEU A 34 -5.53 1.20 1.23
C LEU A 34 -6.11 1.44 2.62
N TYR A 35 -5.44 2.22 3.47
CA TYR A 35 -5.90 2.55 4.80
C TYR A 35 -7.32 3.16 4.79
N ASN A 36 -7.54 4.18 3.97
CA ASN A 36 -8.84 4.83 3.83
C ASN A 36 -9.90 3.89 3.22
N TYR A 37 -9.51 3.08 2.22
CA TYR A 37 -10.39 2.08 1.63
C TYR A 37 -10.86 1.04 2.64
N LEU A 38 -9.97 0.53 3.49
CA LEU A 38 -10.33 -0.41 4.55
C LEU A 38 -11.33 0.23 5.53
N GLY A 39 -11.16 1.51 5.87
CA GLY A 39 -12.11 2.25 6.68
C GLY A 39 -13.51 2.35 6.06
N ASN A 40 -13.58 2.50 4.72
CA ASN A 40 -14.84 2.61 4.00
C ASN A 40 -15.56 1.25 3.85
N LYS A 41 -14.83 0.21 3.45
CA LYS A 41 -15.43 -1.10 3.11
C LYS A 41 -15.47 -2.07 4.27
N TYR A 42 -14.47 -2.03 5.15
CA TYR A 42 -14.26 -2.99 6.24
C TYR A 42 -14.07 -2.30 7.59
N PRO A 43 -15.07 -1.52 8.09
CA PRO A 43 -14.92 -0.71 9.30
C PRO A 43 -14.65 -1.54 10.57
N GLY A 44 -14.82 -2.86 10.51
CA GLY A 44 -14.46 -3.79 11.59
C GLY A 44 -12.99 -4.21 11.60
N ILE A 45 -12.20 -3.85 10.58
CA ILE A 45 -10.77 -4.15 10.52
C ILE A 45 -9.98 -3.01 11.17
N HIS A 46 -9.14 -3.35 12.14
CA HIS A 46 -8.20 -2.41 12.76
C HIS A 46 -6.94 -2.29 11.91
N ALA A 47 -6.91 -1.35 10.96
CA ALA A 47 -5.76 -1.09 10.13
C ALA A 47 -4.82 -0.03 10.75
N ARG A 48 -3.50 -0.18 10.52
CA ARG A 48 -2.48 0.83 10.84
C ARG A 48 -1.43 0.91 9.77
N VAL A 49 -1.00 2.13 9.47
CA VAL A 49 0.10 2.42 8.53
C VAL A 49 1.37 2.66 9.33
N TYR A 50 2.44 2.00 8.92
CA TYR A 50 3.78 2.14 9.49
C TYR A 50 4.76 2.51 8.39
N LEU A 51 5.32 3.71 8.46
CA LEU A 51 6.29 4.24 7.52
C LEU A 51 7.33 5.08 8.29
N GLU A 52 8.52 5.24 7.69
CA GLU A 52 9.44 6.28 8.12
C GLU A 52 8.83 7.67 7.89
N GLU A 53 9.46 8.70 8.47
CA GLU A 53 9.01 10.09 8.27
C GLU A 53 8.96 10.42 6.78
N ALA A 54 7.84 10.99 6.37
CA ALA A 54 7.54 11.36 5.00
C ALA A 54 7.62 12.88 4.81
N ALA A 55 7.81 13.31 3.57
CA ALA A 55 7.90 14.74 3.27
C ALA A 55 6.55 15.45 3.53
N GLU A 56 6.59 16.57 4.24
CA GLU A 56 5.46 17.42 4.64
C GLU A 56 4.54 17.81 3.47
N LYS A 57 5.08 17.89 2.26
CA LYS A 57 4.30 18.20 1.05
C LYS A 57 3.14 17.22 0.80
N PHE A 58 3.13 16.06 1.44
CA PHE A 58 2.07 15.05 1.34
C PHE A 58 1.07 15.10 2.52
N ALA A 59 1.22 16.04 3.44
CA ALA A 59 0.34 16.17 4.61
C ALA A 59 -1.14 16.45 4.28
N TYR A 60 -1.45 16.78 3.03
CA TYR A 60 -2.84 16.91 2.57
C TYR A 60 -3.57 15.57 2.40
N LEU A 61 -2.84 14.45 2.37
CA LEU A 61 -3.44 13.12 2.26
C LEU A 61 -4.07 12.72 3.60
N LYS A 62 -5.33 12.32 3.56
CA LYS A 62 -6.03 11.87 4.78
C LYS A 62 -5.36 10.65 5.38
N GLY A 63 -5.12 10.68 6.69
CA GLY A 63 -4.42 9.64 7.42
C GLY A 63 -2.91 9.88 7.52
N PHE A 64 -2.36 10.94 6.91
CA PHE A 64 -0.94 11.27 7.01
C PHE A 64 -0.49 11.43 8.48
N ASP A 65 -1.25 12.15 9.29
CA ASP A 65 -0.96 12.36 10.71
C ASP A 65 -1.17 11.09 11.58
N GLU A 66 -1.79 10.06 11.02
CA GLU A 66 -2.04 8.78 11.70
C GLU A 66 -0.94 7.74 11.44
N ILE A 67 0.01 8.03 10.54
CA ILE A 67 1.15 7.18 10.25
C ILE A 67 1.97 6.98 11.54
N ARG A 68 2.33 5.72 11.80
CA ARG A 68 3.19 5.36 12.93
C ARG A 68 4.64 5.29 12.47
N HIS A 69 5.49 6.06 13.14
CA HIS A 69 6.92 6.17 12.82
C HIS A 69 7.81 5.30 13.71
N GLU A 70 7.23 4.71 14.76
CA GLU A 70 7.95 3.80 15.66
C GLU A 70 7.22 2.46 15.76
N PRO A 71 7.97 1.33 15.76
CA PRO A 71 7.37 0.02 15.95
C PRO A 71 6.92 -0.18 17.41
N ASP A 72 5.88 -1.00 17.58
CA ASP A 72 5.39 -1.51 18.87
C ASP A 72 5.32 -3.04 18.86
N ASP A 73 4.88 -3.65 19.96
CA ASP A 73 4.83 -5.12 20.12
C ASP A 73 3.56 -5.77 19.53
N ARG A 74 2.79 -5.06 18.69
CA ARG A 74 1.56 -5.60 18.11
C ARG A 74 1.85 -6.70 17.11
N VAL A 75 0.93 -7.65 17.08
CA VAL A 75 0.86 -8.71 16.08
C VAL A 75 -0.43 -8.52 15.27
N TYR A 76 -0.34 -8.69 13.97
CA TYR A 76 -1.43 -8.50 13.04
C TYR A 76 -1.84 -9.81 12.38
N ASP A 77 -3.14 -9.92 12.02
CA ASP A 77 -3.62 -11.06 11.25
C ASP A 77 -3.03 -11.05 9.84
N LEU A 78 -2.94 -9.84 9.24
CA LEU A 78 -2.39 -9.66 7.89
C LEU A 78 -1.40 -8.50 7.87
N CYS A 79 -0.27 -8.71 7.20
CA CYS A 79 0.66 -7.67 6.80
C CYS A 79 0.53 -7.39 5.30
N VAL A 80 0.17 -6.18 4.92
CA VAL A 80 0.12 -5.73 3.53
C VAL A 80 1.32 -4.85 3.25
N CYS A 81 2.22 -5.31 2.38
CA CYS A 81 3.38 -4.58 1.93
C CYS A 81 3.09 -3.95 0.57
N LEU A 82 3.25 -2.64 0.46
CA LEU A 82 2.99 -1.87 -0.75
C LEU A 82 4.27 -1.17 -1.21
N ASP A 83 4.50 -1.18 -2.51
CA ASP A 83 5.59 -0.46 -3.13
C ASP A 83 6.98 -0.82 -2.57
N SER A 84 7.20 -2.09 -2.30
CA SER A 84 8.44 -2.57 -1.68
C SER A 84 8.95 -3.82 -2.39
N GLY A 85 10.03 -3.66 -3.15
CA GLY A 85 10.61 -4.72 -3.97
C GLY A 85 11.22 -5.90 -3.20
N ASP A 86 11.57 -5.69 -1.94
CA ASP A 86 12.11 -6.73 -1.05
C ASP A 86 11.83 -6.39 0.43
N MET A 87 12.00 -7.39 1.29
CA MET A 87 11.76 -7.27 2.73
C MET A 87 12.71 -6.26 3.41
N GLY A 88 13.94 -6.12 2.91
CA GLY A 88 14.91 -5.17 3.47
C GLY A 88 14.46 -3.72 3.33
N ARG A 89 13.67 -3.40 2.30
CA ARG A 89 13.10 -2.07 2.10
C ARG A 89 12.00 -1.71 3.11
N LEU A 90 11.46 -2.67 3.86
CA LEU A 90 10.52 -2.37 4.96
C LEU A 90 11.20 -1.73 6.17
N GLY A 91 12.54 -1.74 6.22
CA GLY A 91 13.33 -1.15 7.30
C GLY A 91 12.97 -1.71 8.68
N LYS A 92 12.87 -0.83 9.68
CA LYS A 92 12.54 -1.23 11.06
C LYS A 92 11.15 -1.85 11.22
N PHE A 93 10.27 -1.69 10.23
CA PHE A 93 8.91 -2.22 10.26
C PHE A 93 8.80 -3.64 9.72
N SER A 94 9.90 -4.24 9.23
CA SER A 94 9.94 -5.66 8.84
C SER A 94 9.50 -6.60 9.96
N CYS A 95 9.65 -6.17 11.21
CA CYS A 95 9.20 -6.92 12.39
C CYS A 95 7.69 -7.22 12.38
N TYR A 96 6.85 -6.39 11.75
CA TYR A 96 5.42 -6.68 11.61
C TYR A 96 5.17 -7.73 10.54
N PHE A 97 5.92 -7.68 9.43
CA PHE A 97 5.88 -8.70 8.39
C PHE A 97 6.26 -10.08 8.94
N GLU A 98 7.35 -10.15 9.73
CA GLU A 98 7.85 -11.40 10.30
C GLU A 98 6.90 -12.01 11.34
N ARG A 99 6.12 -11.17 12.06
CA ARG A 99 5.22 -11.61 13.14
C ARG A 99 3.77 -11.78 12.72
N ALA A 100 3.37 -11.25 11.57
CA ALA A 100 2.01 -11.39 11.07
C ALA A 100 1.66 -12.85 10.78
N ARG A 101 0.38 -13.20 10.91
CA ARG A 101 -0.11 -14.56 10.60
C ARG A 101 -0.05 -14.87 9.11
N ASP A 102 -0.24 -13.84 8.27
CA ASP A 102 -0.16 -13.95 6.83
C ASP A 102 0.34 -12.63 6.22
N SER A 103 0.76 -12.65 4.95
CA SER A 103 1.31 -11.47 4.29
C SER A 103 0.98 -11.43 2.81
N ILE A 104 0.79 -10.20 2.28
CA ILE A 104 0.63 -9.94 0.86
C ILE A 104 1.49 -8.75 0.45
N CYS A 105 2.15 -8.86 -0.71
CA CYS A 105 2.85 -7.78 -1.36
C CYS A 105 2.14 -7.39 -2.66
N LEU A 106 1.82 -6.08 -2.81
CA LEU A 106 1.38 -5.48 -4.06
C LEU A 106 2.46 -4.51 -4.53
N ASP A 107 2.95 -4.69 -5.74
CA ASP A 107 4.10 -3.94 -6.23
C ASP A 107 4.15 -3.88 -7.76
N HIS A 108 4.90 -2.91 -8.30
CA HIS A 108 5.15 -2.79 -9.73
C HIS A 108 6.65 -2.92 -10.09
N HIS A 109 7.53 -3.05 -9.11
CA HIS A 109 8.97 -3.14 -9.36
C HIS A 109 9.36 -4.45 -10.04
N VAL A 110 10.03 -4.37 -11.19
CA VAL A 110 10.55 -5.53 -11.96
C VAL A 110 11.49 -6.40 -11.11
N THR A 111 12.18 -5.78 -10.16
CA THR A 111 13.17 -6.43 -9.27
C THR A 111 12.55 -7.05 -8.03
N ASN A 112 11.22 -7.04 -7.90
CA ASN A 112 10.55 -7.59 -6.72
C ASN A 112 10.89 -9.06 -6.49
N THR A 113 11.31 -9.40 -5.26
CA THR A 113 11.77 -10.74 -4.89
C THR A 113 10.63 -11.70 -4.51
N ARG A 114 9.38 -11.24 -4.53
CA ARG A 114 8.16 -12.01 -4.19
C ARG A 114 8.24 -12.66 -2.81
N TYR A 115 8.61 -11.88 -1.81
CA TYR A 115 8.94 -12.31 -0.45
C TYR A 115 7.74 -12.58 0.45
N ALA A 116 6.54 -12.15 0.09
CA ALA A 116 5.32 -12.36 0.89
C ALA A 116 4.66 -13.71 0.59
N SER A 117 3.75 -14.16 1.46
CA SER A 117 2.95 -15.39 1.25
C SER A 117 2.13 -15.31 -0.03
N ALA A 118 1.56 -14.15 -0.32
CA ALA A 118 0.93 -13.82 -1.59
C ALA A 118 1.60 -12.61 -2.24
N ASN A 119 1.78 -12.63 -3.56
CA ASN A 119 2.45 -11.54 -4.26
C ASN A 119 1.71 -11.19 -5.55
N LEU A 120 1.27 -9.95 -5.66
CA LEU A 120 0.75 -9.37 -6.88
C LEU A 120 1.75 -8.32 -7.40
N VAL A 121 2.63 -8.76 -8.28
CA VAL A 121 3.66 -7.91 -8.90
C VAL A 121 3.32 -7.72 -10.37
N VAL A 122 3.02 -6.47 -10.75
CA VAL A 122 2.61 -6.09 -12.12
C VAL A 122 3.64 -5.12 -12.68
N ALA A 123 4.69 -5.66 -13.28
CA ALA A 123 5.84 -4.89 -13.76
C ALA A 123 5.50 -3.88 -14.88
N ASP A 124 4.38 -4.09 -15.58
CA ASP A 124 3.90 -3.17 -16.63
C ASP A 124 2.98 -2.06 -16.09
N ALA A 125 2.65 -2.08 -14.80
CA ALA A 125 1.88 -1.01 -14.18
C ALA A 125 2.77 0.24 -13.98
N SER A 126 2.17 1.41 -14.08
CA SER A 126 2.88 2.67 -13.93
C SER A 126 3.28 2.98 -12.49
N SER A 127 2.59 2.36 -11.53
CA SER A 127 2.78 2.59 -10.10
C SER A 127 2.14 1.46 -9.28
N THR A 128 2.50 1.34 -8.02
CA THR A 128 1.80 0.47 -7.06
C THR A 128 0.36 0.94 -6.82
N CYS A 129 0.09 2.24 -6.92
CA CYS A 129 -1.28 2.77 -6.87
C CYS A 129 -2.16 2.24 -8.01
N GLU A 130 -1.63 2.06 -9.24
CA GLU A 130 -2.36 1.41 -10.34
C GLU A 130 -2.64 -0.06 -10.03
N VAL A 131 -1.66 -0.78 -9.48
CA VAL A 131 -1.82 -2.19 -9.06
C VAL A 131 -2.91 -2.30 -7.98
N LEU A 132 -2.85 -1.43 -6.98
CA LEU A 132 -3.81 -1.41 -5.89
C LEU A 132 -5.22 -1.10 -6.39
N TYR A 133 -5.40 -0.08 -7.26
CA TYR A 133 -6.70 0.26 -7.83
C TYR A 133 -7.39 -0.96 -8.45
N GLY A 134 -6.64 -1.79 -9.19
CA GLY A 134 -7.16 -3.03 -9.77
C GLY A 134 -7.65 -4.08 -8.76
N GLN A 135 -7.32 -3.92 -7.47
CA GLN A 135 -7.73 -4.80 -6.38
C GLN A 135 -8.90 -4.24 -5.56
N LEU A 136 -9.24 -2.96 -5.74
CA LEU A 136 -10.28 -2.31 -4.96
C LEU A 136 -11.66 -2.43 -5.64
N ASP A 137 -12.70 -2.35 -4.84
CA ASP A 137 -14.09 -2.23 -5.28
C ASP A 137 -14.41 -0.73 -5.44
N GLU A 138 -14.70 -0.31 -6.65
CA GLU A 138 -14.94 1.10 -6.99
C GLU A 138 -16.07 1.73 -6.16
N ALA A 139 -17.05 0.93 -5.71
CA ALA A 139 -18.12 1.41 -4.86
C ALA A 139 -17.66 2.00 -3.52
N TYR A 140 -16.45 1.68 -3.08
CA TYR A 140 -15.86 2.15 -1.82
C TYR A 140 -14.65 3.09 -2.03
N ILE A 141 -14.39 3.48 -3.27
CA ILE A 141 -13.39 4.50 -3.62
C ILE A 141 -14.09 5.86 -3.56
N ASP A 142 -14.01 6.49 -2.39
CA ASP A 142 -14.44 7.87 -2.24
C ASP A 142 -13.34 8.85 -2.71
N ARG A 143 -13.64 10.16 -2.62
CA ARG A 143 -12.68 11.20 -2.98
C ARG A 143 -11.34 11.04 -2.25
N THR A 144 -11.37 10.64 -1.00
CA THR A 144 -10.17 10.50 -0.16
C THR A 144 -9.25 9.39 -0.67
N VAL A 145 -9.82 8.22 -0.95
CA VAL A 145 -9.08 7.10 -1.56
C VAL A 145 -8.54 7.51 -2.93
N ALA A 146 -9.37 8.16 -3.75
CA ALA A 146 -8.97 8.60 -5.09
C ALA A 146 -7.81 9.62 -5.05
N GLU A 147 -7.82 10.58 -4.12
CA GLU A 147 -6.72 11.55 -3.93
C GLU A 147 -5.40 10.85 -3.58
N CYS A 148 -5.44 9.83 -2.71
CA CYS A 148 -4.26 9.03 -2.39
C CYS A 148 -3.72 8.29 -3.63
N LEU A 149 -4.57 7.53 -4.33
CA LEU A 149 -4.16 6.77 -5.51
C LEU A 149 -3.63 7.67 -6.62
N TYR A 150 -4.30 8.79 -6.86
CA TYR A 150 -3.89 9.78 -7.87
C TYR A 150 -2.54 10.42 -7.55
N THR A 151 -2.25 10.65 -6.27
CA THR A 151 -0.94 11.16 -5.83
C THR A 151 0.19 10.22 -6.24
N GLY A 152 0.04 8.92 -6.01
CA GLY A 152 1.05 7.94 -6.41
C GLY A 152 1.20 7.85 -7.92
N LEU A 153 0.07 7.77 -8.65
CA LEU A 153 0.08 7.77 -10.12
C LEU A 153 0.84 8.96 -10.70
N ILE A 154 0.55 10.18 -10.23
CA ILE A 154 1.24 11.39 -10.70
C ILE A 154 2.72 11.37 -10.35
N HIS A 155 3.07 10.88 -9.17
CA HIS A 155 4.47 10.84 -8.72
C HIS A 155 5.29 9.95 -9.63
N ASP A 156 4.91 8.70 -9.81
CA ASP A 156 5.67 7.70 -10.55
C ASP A 156 5.66 7.89 -12.06
N THR A 157 4.59 8.47 -12.60
CA THR A 157 4.53 8.79 -14.02
C THR A 157 5.20 10.11 -14.40
N GLY A 158 5.72 10.85 -13.41
CA GLY A 158 6.27 12.20 -13.64
C GLY A 158 5.22 13.12 -14.29
N VAL A 159 4.00 13.11 -13.75
CA VAL A 159 2.85 13.84 -14.31
C VAL A 159 2.53 13.36 -15.73
N PHE A 160 2.43 12.02 -15.88
CA PHE A 160 2.15 11.32 -17.15
C PHE A 160 3.17 11.56 -18.27
N LYS A 161 4.41 11.91 -17.93
CA LYS A 161 5.47 12.18 -18.91
C LYS A 161 6.42 11.01 -19.16
N TYR A 162 6.50 10.08 -18.21
CA TYR A 162 7.41 8.94 -18.30
C TYR A 162 6.83 7.82 -19.15
N SER A 163 7.71 6.99 -19.69
CA SER A 163 7.36 5.87 -20.59
C SER A 163 6.55 4.76 -19.94
N CYS A 164 6.49 4.71 -18.60
CA CYS A 164 5.61 3.81 -17.86
C CYS A 164 4.12 4.18 -17.98
N THR A 165 3.80 5.40 -18.43
CA THR A 165 2.41 5.84 -18.66
C THR A 165 1.80 5.09 -19.83
N SER A 166 0.65 4.47 -19.64
CA SER A 166 -0.07 3.70 -20.65
C SER A 166 -1.55 4.08 -20.71
N ALA A 167 -2.29 3.45 -21.61
CA ALA A 167 -3.75 3.64 -21.67
C ALA A 167 -4.50 3.06 -20.44
N LYS A 168 -3.82 2.31 -19.58
CA LYS A 168 -4.39 1.78 -18.33
C LYS A 168 -4.17 2.71 -17.15
N THR A 169 -3.11 3.53 -17.22
CA THR A 169 -2.79 4.56 -16.24
C THR A 169 -3.83 5.67 -16.24
#